data_5b2bd2dc9acc06b2666be089050add2e
#
_entry.id   5b2bd2dc9acc06b2666be089050add2e
#
_cell.length_a   1.000
_cell.length_b   1.000
_cell.length_c   1.000
_cell.angle_alpha   90.00
_cell.angle_beta   90.00
_cell.angle_gamma   90.00
#
_symmetry.space_group_name_H-M   'P 1'
#
loop_
_entity.id
_entity.type
_entity.pdbx_description
1 polymer ?
#
loop_
_entity_poly.entity_id
_entity_poly.type
_entity_poly.pdbx_seq_one_letter_code
_entity_poly.pdbx_strand_id
1 'polypeptide(L)'
;RVFTPADILLPRVDDMTKWSCIACDQFTAEPEYWREAERIVGSEPSTLRLMLPEAWLGVRDSAAETRKIYAAMKDYVNRGIFRTVEDSFVYVERTLPSGAVRRGLVGKLDLECYDWAPGSATPVRATEGTVESRLPARVEVRRGATLEMPHIMVFIDDPENAVIPSAAGGEVLYDFELMLGGGHIRGSRVTGEAAERLTAALEA
;
A
#
# COMPACT_ATOMS: atom_id res chain seq x y z
N ARG A 1 -16.77 9.07 -10.73
CA ARG A 1 -16.68 8.48 -9.38
C ARG A 1 -15.27 8.68 -8.85
N VAL A 2 -15.19 9.19 -7.63
CA VAL A 2 -13.90 9.58 -7.02
C VAL A 2 -13.08 8.36 -6.60
N PHE A 3 -13.73 7.37 -5.97
CA PHE A 3 -13.07 6.17 -5.48
C PHE A 3 -13.94 4.93 -5.75
N THR A 4 -13.34 3.92 -6.36
CA THR A 4 -14.09 2.75 -6.87
C THR A 4 -13.33 1.45 -6.60
N PRO A 5 -14.00 0.29 -6.70
CA PRO A 5 -13.33 -1.01 -6.72
C PRO A 5 -12.22 -1.06 -7.77
N ALA A 6 -11.24 -1.91 -7.54
CA ALA A 6 -10.08 -2.12 -8.41
C ALA A 6 -9.82 -3.60 -8.65
N ASP A 7 -9.04 -3.89 -9.70
CA ASP A 7 -8.41 -5.20 -9.87
C ASP A 7 -7.14 -5.21 -9.04
N ILE A 8 -7.14 -5.97 -7.97
CA ILE A 8 -6.09 -5.97 -6.96
C ILE A 8 -5.26 -7.25 -7.09
N LEU A 9 -3.93 -7.09 -7.17
CA LEU A 9 -3.01 -8.21 -7.18
C LEU A 9 -2.67 -8.63 -5.74
N LEU A 10 -2.91 -9.89 -5.43
CA LEU A 10 -2.48 -10.50 -4.18
C LEU A 10 -1.41 -11.56 -4.42
N PRO A 11 -0.41 -11.70 -3.54
CA PRO A 11 0.63 -12.70 -3.70
C PRO A 11 0.10 -14.12 -3.44
N ARG A 12 0.68 -15.08 -4.16
CA ARG A 12 0.57 -16.51 -3.91
C ARG A 12 1.86 -16.99 -3.25
N VAL A 13 2.01 -16.66 -1.97
CA VAL A 13 3.17 -17.01 -1.16
C VAL A 13 2.72 -17.75 0.09
N ASP A 14 3.57 -18.62 0.62
CA ASP A 14 3.25 -19.41 1.81
C ASP A 14 3.42 -18.61 3.11
N ASP A 15 4.31 -17.60 3.08
CA ASP A 15 4.62 -16.76 4.25
C ASP A 15 4.33 -15.28 3.97
N MET A 16 3.15 -14.83 4.36
CA MET A 16 2.72 -13.43 4.22
C MET A 16 3.51 -12.49 5.14
N THR A 17 4.08 -12.98 6.24
CA THR A 17 4.94 -12.19 7.13
C THR A 17 6.25 -11.79 6.42
N LYS A 18 6.85 -12.71 5.66
CA LYS A 18 8.02 -12.40 4.83
C LYS A 18 7.69 -11.59 3.58
N TRP A 19 6.49 -11.79 3.04
CA TRP A 19 6.03 -11.01 1.89
C TRP A 19 5.88 -9.54 2.22
N SER A 20 5.26 -9.20 3.35
CA SER A 20 4.79 -7.85 3.64
C SER A 20 5.81 -7.05 4.45
N CYS A 21 6.23 -5.92 3.90
CA CYS A 21 7.05 -4.93 4.59
C CYS A 21 6.26 -3.67 4.93
N ILE A 22 6.73 -2.97 5.94
CA ILE A 22 6.25 -1.63 6.27
C ILE A 22 6.58 -0.65 5.14
N ALA A 23 5.92 0.51 5.11
CA ALA A 23 6.14 1.52 4.08
C ALA A 23 7.60 2.01 4.06
N CYS A 24 8.12 2.29 2.87
CA CYS A 24 9.52 2.61 2.63
C CYS A 24 10.01 3.90 3.31
N ASP A 25 9.11 4.76 3.74
CA ASP A 25 9.36 6.01 4.46
C ASP A 25 9.33 5.86 5.99
N GLN A 26 9.17 4.64 6.49
CA GLN A 26 9.29 4.34 7.91
C GLN A 26 10.73 3.97 8.28
N PHE A 27 11.10 4.15 9.55
CA PHE A 27 12.44 3.80 10.06
C PHE A 27 13.59 4.38 9.22
N THR A 28 13.43 5.62 8.75
CA THR A 28 14.39 6.29 7.85
C THR A 28 15.75 6.54 8.50
N ALA A 29 15.76 6.71 9.84
CA ALA A 29 16.98 6.88 10.65
C ALA A 29 17.49 5.56 11.29
N GLU A 30 16.86 4.44 10.99
CA GLU A 30 17.10 3.14 11.63
C GLU A 30 17.48 2.07 10.60
N PRO A 31 18.66 2.16 9.96
CA PRO A 31 19.05 1.21 8.92
C PRO A 31 19.12 -0.23 9.40
N GLU A 32 19.29 -0.47 10.72
CA GLU A 32 19.32 -1.82 11.29
C GLU A 32 17.96 -2.52 11.17
N TYR A 33 16.84 -1.78 11.25
CA TYR A 33 15.51 -2.33 10.98
C TYR A 33 15.46 -2.98 9.59
N TRP A 34 15.96 -2.27 8.57
CA TRP A 34 15.94 -2.74 7.19
C TRP A 34 16.90 -3.88 6.93
N ARG A 35 18.08 -3.89 7.59
CA ARG A 35 19.00 -5.03 7.53
C ARG A 35 18.41 -6.29 8.13
N GLU A 36 17.70 -6.15 9.26
CA GLU A 36 17.02 -7.27 9.88
C GLU A 36 15.84 -7.77 9.02
N ALA A 37 15.07 -6.86 8.42
CA ALA A 37 14.05 -7.23 7.45
C ALA A 37 14.64 -8.00 6.25
N GLU A 38 15.76 -7.54 5.69
CA GLU A 38 16.48 -8.24 4.62
C GLU A 38 16.92 -9.64 5.06
N ARG A 39 17.41 -9.79 6.30
CA ARG A 39 17.79 -11.09 6.87
C ARG A 39 16.61 -12.05 7.03
N ILE A 40 15.49 -11.57 7.54
CA ILE A 40 14.26 -12.35 7.72
C ILE A 40 13.71 -12.82 6.38
N VAL A 41 13.64 -11.93 5.40
CA VAL A 41 13.14 -12.21 4.05
C VAL A 41 14.03 -13.23 3.34
N GLY A 42 15.35 -13.13 3.52
CA GLY A 42 16.31 -14.02 2.86
C GLY A 42 16.14 -14.03 1.34
N SER A 43 15.92 -15.20 0.75
CA SER A 43 15.70 -15.37 -0.71
C SER A 43 14.23 -15.35 -1.12
N GLU A 44 13.30 -15.30 -0.18
CA GLU A 44 11.87 -15.37 -0.46
C GLU A 44 11.35 -14.15 -1.24
N PRO A 45 10.29 -14.31 -2.02
CA PRO A 45 9.57 -13.19 -2.60
C PRO A 45 9.04 -12.26 -1.51
N SER A 46 9.22 -10.93 -1.70
CA SER A 46 8.79 -9.94 -0.73
C SER A 46 8.60 -8.58 -1.38
N THR A 47 7.70 -7.77 -0.81
CA THR A 47 7.53 -6.37 -1.16
C THR A 47 8.78 -5.54 -0.88
N LEU A 48 9.67 -6.02 0.03
CA LEU A 48 10.98 -5.40 0.27
C LEU A 48 11.83 -5.27 -1.01
N ARG A 49 11.66 -6.19 -1.98
CA ARG A 49 12.37 -6.15 -3.27
C ARG A 49 11.70 -5.25 -4.31
N LEU A 50 10.50 -4.74 -4.00
CA LEU A 50 9.67 -3.95 -4.91
C LEU A 50 9.66 -2.46 -4.53
N MET A 51 10.43 -2.06 -3.51
CA MET A 51 10.52 -0.69 -3.02
C MET A 51 11.95 -0.31 -2.67
N LEU A 52 12.21 0.99 -2.59
CA LEU A 52 13.47 1.54 -2.08
C LEU A 52 13.22 2.17 -0.70
N PRO A 53 13.62 1.53 0.40
CA PRO A 53 13.57 2.14 1.72
C PRO A 53 14.35 3.44 1.77
N GLU A 54 13.76 4.50 2.32
CA GLU A 54 14.40 5.82 2.39
C GLU A 54 15.67 5.83 3.26
N ALA A 55 15.79 4.89 4.20
CA ALA A 55 17.01 4.69 4.96
C ALA A 55 18.25 4.40 4.09
N TRP A 56 18.06 3.97 2.84
CA TRP A 56 19.15 3.70 1.89
C TRP A 56 19.45 4.86 0.95
N LEU A 57 18.69 5.95 0.99
CA LEU A 57 18.95 7.15 0.18
C LEU A 57 20.28 7.78 0.61
N GLY A 58 21.17 7.99 -0.35
CA GLY A 58 22.52 8.50 -0.09
C GLY A 58 23.50 7.47 0.52
N VAL A 59 23.02 6.26 0.85
CA VAL A 59 23.84 5.16 1.38
C VAL A 59 24.13 4.11 0.31
N ARG A 60 23.12 3.76 -0.47
CA ARG A 60 23.22 2.83 -1.62
C ARG A 60 23.08 3.59 -2.93
N ASP A 61 23.62 3.02 -4.02
CA ASP A 61 23.38 3.55 -5.37
C ASP A 61 21.89 3.38 -5.75
N SER A 62 21.15 4.47 -5.66
CA SER A 62 19.69 4.48 -5.93
C SER A 62 19.36 4.01 -7.35
N ALA A 63 20.20 4.28 -8.34
CA ALA A 63 19.95 3.81 -9.71
C ALA A 63 20.15 2.29 -9.81
N ALA A 64 21.15 1.73 -9.14
CA ALA A 64 21.34 0.28 -9.07
C ALA A 64 20.20 -0.41 -8.33
N GLU A 65 19.74 0.13 -7.20
CA GLU A 65 18.61 -0.40 -6.46
C GLU A 65 17.32 -0.34 -7.29
N THR A 66 17.06 0.76 -7.98
CA THR A 66 15.89 0.90 -8.88
C THR A 66 15.89 -0.16 -10.00
N ARG A 67 17.06 -0.44 -10.61
CA ARG A 67 17.16 -1.53 -11.60
C ARG A 67 16.81 -2.90 -11.00
N LYS A 68 17.23 -3.17 -9.77
CA LYS A 68 16.86 -4.42 -9.06
C LYS A 68 15.35 -4.50 -8.81
N ILE A 69 14.72 -3.39 -8.43
CA ILE A 69 13.26 -3.29 -8.23
C ILE A 69 12.53 -3.63 -9.54
N TYR A 70 12.91 -3.04 -10.66
CA TYR A 70 12.28 -3.33 -11.95
C TYR A 70 12.45 -4.80 -12.34
N ALA A 71 13.64 -5.35 -12.14
CA ALA A 71 13.91 -6.77 -12.40
C ALA A 71 13.04 -7.68 -11.53
N ALA A 72 12.91 -7.37 -10.23
CA ALA A 72 12.07 -8.13 -9.31
C ALA A 72 10.58 -8.05 -9.66
N MET A 73 10.06 -6.87 -9.99
CA MET A 73 8.67 -6.70 -10.45
C MET A 73 8.38 -7.58 -11.67
N LYS A 74 9.26 -7.53 -12.66
CA LYS A 74 9.14 -8.32 -13.89
C LYS A 74 9.25 -9.83 -13.61
N ASP A 75 10.18 -10.24 -12.76
CA ASP A 75 10.36 -11.64 -12.37
C ASP A 75 9.08 -12.16 -11.65
N TYR A 76 8.52 -11.40 -10.71
CA TYR A 76 7.33 -11.81 -9.98
C TYR A 76 6.10 -11.95 -10.88
N VAL A 77 5.94 -11.04 -11.84
CA VAL A 77 4.87 -11.15 -12.85
C VAL A 77 5.08 -12.39 -13.71
N ASN A 78 6.29 -12.60 -14.24
CA ASN A 78 6.61 -13.73 -15.13
C ASN A 78 6.47 -15.09 -14.42
N ARG A 79 6.79 -15.15 -13.14
CA ARG A 79 6.64 -16.37 -12.32
C ARG A 79 5.21 -16.63 -11.86
N GLY A 80 4.27 -15.73 -12.16
CA GLY A 80 2.87 -15.88 -11.77
C GLY A 80 2.67 -15.85 -10.25
N ILE A 81 3.49 -15.08 -9.52
CA ILE A 81 3.40 -14.95 -8.04
C ILE A 81 2.06 -14.34 -7.63
N PHE A 82 1.39 -13.60 -8.51
CA PHE A 82 0.15 -12.92 -8.18
C PHE A 82 -1.10 -13.70 -8.62
N ARG A 83 -2.18 -13.50 -7.86
CA ARG A 83 -3.56 -13.71 -8.30
C ARG A 83 -4.30 -12.38 -8.33
N THR A 84 -5.25 -12.23 -9.24
CA THR A 84 -6.10 -11.04 -9.30
C THR A 84 -7.36 -11.25 -8.48
N VAL A 85 -7.72 -10.26 -7.69
CA VAL A 85 -9.03 -10.09 -7.06
C VAL A 85 -9.73 -8.99 -7.83
N GLU A 86 -10.61 -9.39 -8.76
CA GLU A 86 -11.24 -8.49 -9.72
C GLU A 86 -12.36 -7.67 -9.07
N ASP A 87 -12.53 -6.43 -9.55
CA ASP A 87 -13.63 -5.51 -9.24
C ASP A 87 -14.03 -5.50 -7.76
N SER A 88 -13.04 -5.22 -6.90
CA SER A 88 -13.20 -5.34 -5.46
C SER A 88 -12.59 -4.17 -4.72
N PHE A 89 -13.15 -3.83 -3.56
CA PHE A 89 -12.34 -3.23 -2.49
C PHE A 89 -11.70 -4.32 -1.66
N VAL A 90 -10.58 -4.00 -1.02
CA VAL A 90 -10.09 -4.74 0.13
C VAL A 90 -10.31 -3.88 1.37
N TYR A 91 -11.13 -4.38 2.27
CA TYR A 91 -11.31 -3.80 3.59
C TYR A 91 -10.15 -4.27 4.46
N VAL A 92 -9.39 -3.31 4.99
CA VAL A 92 -8.17 -3.57 5.76
C VAL A 92 -8.38 -3.19 7.21
N GLU A 93 -8.05 -4.11 8.11
CA GLU A 93 -7.90 -3.88 9.54
C GLU A 93 -6.42 -4.02 9.91
N ARG A 94 -5.84 -2.93 10.37
CA ARG A 94 -4.46 -2.88 10.84
C ARG A 94 -4.43 -2.70 12.35
N THR A 95 -4.06 -3.73 13.09
CA THR A 95 -3.82 -3.64 14.52
C THR A 95 -2.37 -3.25 14.78
N LEU A 96 -2.15 -2.11 15.39
CA LEU A 96 -0.83 -1.61 15.75
C LEU A 96 -0.29 -2.33 17.00
N PRO A 97 1.04 -2.28 17.26
CA PRO A 97 1.62 -2.83 18.49
C PRO A 97 1.01 -2.26 19.77
N SER A 98 0.47 -1.05 19.72
CA SER A 98 -0.26 -0.41 20.82
C SER A 98 -1.66 -1.00 21.09
N GLY A 99 -2.15 -1.89 20.22
CA GLY A 99 -3.52 -2.39 20.25
C GLY A 99 -4.54 -1.52 19.51
N ALA A 100 -4.16 -0.33 19.05
CA ALA A 100 -5.05 0.51 18.25
C ALA A 100 -5.32 -0.11 16.88
N VAL A 101 -6.56 -0.04 16.41
CA VAL A 101 -6.98 -0.61 15.11
C VAL A 101 -7.27 0.54 14.14
N ARG A 102 -6.59 0.51 13.00
CA ARG A 102 -6.90 1.36 11.84
C ARG A 102 -7.71 0.56 10.84
N ARG A 103 -8.71 1.20 10.26
CA ARG A 103 -9.58 0.60 9.22
C ARG A 103 -9.56 1.44 7.98
N GLY A 104 -9.64 0.78 6.82
CA GLY A 104 -9.62 1.48 5.55
C GLY A 104 -10.00 0.58 4.38
N LEU A 105 -10.07 1.18 3.21
CA LEU A 105 -10.36 0.49 1.96
C LEU A 105 -9.20 0.66 0.99
N VAL A 106 -8.83 -0.41 0.32
CA VAL A 106 -7.96 -0.36 -0.86
C VAL A 106 -8.84 -0.40 -2.10
N GLY A 107 -8.63 0.53 -3.00
CA GLY A 107 -9.36 0.65 -4.27
C GLY A 107 -8.59 1.56 -5.22
N LYS A 108 -9.24 2.06 -6.25
CA LYS A 108 -8.65 3.02 -7.19
C LYS A 108 -9.27 4.41 -7.05
N LEU A 109 -8.40 5.41 -7.05
CA LEU A 109 -8.75 6.82 -6.99
C LEU A 109 -8.69 7.43 -8.38
N ASP A 110 -9.71 8.20 -8.75
CA ASP A 110 -9.69 8.98 -9.97
C ASP A 110 -8.83 10.23 -9.79
N LEU A 111 -7.69 10.26 -10.45
CA LEU A 111 -6.74 11.37 -10.35
C LEU A 111 -7.22 12.66 -11.04
N GLU A 112 -8.22 12.59 -11.91
CA GLU A 112 -8.86 13.79 -12.47
C GLU A 112 -9.67 14.56 -11.41
N CYS A 113 -9.98 13.91 -10.28
CA CYS A 113 -10.62 14.51 -9.12
C CYS A 113 -9.62 15.14 -8.13
N TYR A 114 -8.32 15.10 -8.40
CA TYR A 114 -7.27 15.59 -7.52
C TYR A 114 -6.77 16.96 -7.95
N ASP A 115 -6.60 17.86 -6.98
CA ASP A 115 -5.88 19.11 -7.16
C ASP A 115 -5.03 19.41 -5.92
N TRP A 116 -3.77 19.78 -6.15
CA TRP A 116 -2.81 20.11 -5.11
C TRP A 116 -2.80 21.61 -4.74
N ALA A 117 -3.52 22.45 -5.51
CA ALA A 117 -3.55 23.88 -5.27
C ALA A 117 -4.18 24.21 -3.90
N PRO A 118 -3.56 25.07 -3.08
CA PRO A 118 -4.14 25.50 -1.83
C PRO A 118 -5.53 26.13 -2.04
N GLY A 119 -6.52 25.67 -1.26
CA GLY A 119 -7.89 26.15 -1.35
C GLY A 119 -8.72 25.59 -2.51
N SER A 120 -8.21 24.58 -3.20
CA SER A 120 -8.97 23.86 -4.22
C SER A 120 -10.27 23.30 -3.66
N ALA A 121 -11.35 23.35 -4.46
CA ALA A 121 -12.66 22.79 -4.15
C ALA A 121 -12.85 21.37 -4.70
N THR A 122 -11.80 20.75 -5.25
CA THR A 122 -11.88 19.37 -5.75
C THR A 122 -12.11 18.37 -4.62
N PRO A 123 -12.78 17.23 -4.89
CA PRO A 123 -13.04 16.21 -3.88
C PRO A 123 -11.77 15.66 -3.23
N VAL A 124 -10.69 15.53 -4.01
CA VAL A 124 -9.40 15.01 -3.52
C VAL A 124 -8.37 16.14 -3.49
N ARG A 125 -7.80 16.37 -2.34
CA ARG A 125 -6.88 17.48 -2.08
C ARG A 125 -5.60 16.99 -1.42
N ALA A 126 -4.50 17.73 -1.60
CA ALA A 126 -3.27 17.49 -0.86
C ALA A 126 -3.48 17.81 0.63
N THR A 127 -3.00 16.92 1.50
CA THR A 127 -3.04 17.12 2.96
C THR A 127 -1.83 17.92 3.45
N GLU A 128 -0.72 17.83 2.73
CA GLU A 128 0.55 18.45 3.09
C GLU A 128 1.42 18.73 1.86
N GLY A 129 2.44 19.57 2.01
CA GLY A 129 3.47 19.75 1.01
C GLY A 129 4.45 18.56 1.00
N THR A 130 4.82 18.10 -0.18
CA THR A 130 5.82 17.04 -0.33
C THR A 130 7.23 17.58 -0.15
N VAL A 131 8.12 16.80 0.50
CA VAL A 131 9.54 17.12 0.59
C VAL A 131 10.20 16.93 -0.77
N GLU A 132 10.51 18.03 -1.45
CA GLU A 132 10.99 18.04 -2.84
C GLU A 132 12.24 17.17 -3.08
N SER A 133 13.16 17.14 -2.12
CA SER A 133 14.39 16.35 -2.23
C SER A 133 14.16 14.84 -2.30
N ARG A 134 13.00 14.35 -1.89
CA ARG A 134 12.63 12.91 -1.94
C ARG A 134 11.94 12.52 -3.25
N LEU A 135 11.43 13.50 -4.00
CA LEU A 135 10.67 13.24 -5.23
C LEU A 135 11.46 12.52 -6.32
N PRO A 136 12.72 12.90 -6.66
CA PRO A 136 13.44 12.28 -7.77
C PRO A 136 13.57 10.76 -7.63
N ALA A 137 13.94 10.26 -6.45
CA ALA A 137 14.09 8.83 -6.22
C ALA A 137 12.75 8.08 -6.29
N ARG A 138 11.67 8.67 -5.74
CA ARG A 138 10.31 8.10 -5.81
C ARG A 138 9.78 8.06 -7.23
N VAL A 139 9.98 9.13 -8.00
CA VAL A 139 9.58 9.21 -9.41
C VAL A 139 10.34 8.17 -10.24
N GLU A 140 11.64 8.01 -10.01
CA GLU A 140 12.45 7.06 -10.75
C GLU A 140 11.99 5.61 -10.51
N VAL A 141 11.72 5.23 -9.26
CA VAL A 141 11.17 3.89 -8.95
C VAL A 141 9.85 3.64 -9.69
N ARG A 142 8.97 4.66 -9.79
CA ARG A 142 7.66 4.52 -10.46
C ARG A 142 7.74 4.57 -11.98
N ARG A 143 8.71 5.28 -12.57
CA ARG A 143 8.83 5.52 -14.02
C ARG A 143 8.87 4.23 -14.84
N GLY A 144 9.55 3.19 -14.37
CA GLY A 144 9.66 1.91 -15.03
C GLY A 144 8.95 0.76 -14.30
N ALA A 145 8.14 1.09 -13.28
CA ALA A 145 7.43 0.10 -12.51
C ALA A 145 6.32 -0.56 -13.35
N THR A 146 6.24 -1.88 -13.28
CA THR A 146 5.16 -2.69 -13.88
C THR A 146 4.04 -2.99 -12.88
N LEU A 147 4.25 -2.66 -11.59
CA LEU A 147 3.32 -2.84 -10.48
C LEU A 147 3.18 -1.53 -9.72
N GLU A 148 1.98 -1.20 -9.27
CA GLU A 148 1.75 -0.06 -8.37
C GLU A 148 2.10 -0.44 -6.94
N MET A 149 3.18 0.12 -6.44
CA MET A 149 3.71 -0.09 -5.09
C MET A 149 4.51 1.14 -4.64
N PRO A 150 4.45 1.57 -3.38
CA PRO A 150 3.42 1.30 -2.36
C PRO A 150 2.12 2.07 -2.63
N HIS A 151 1.06 1.72 -1.92
CA HIS A 151 -0.22 2.43 -2.01
C HIS A 151 -0.12 3.86 -1.46
N ILE A 152 -0.91 4.75 -2.04
CA ILE A 152 -1.14 6.09 -1.49
C ILE A 152 -2.17 5.96 -0.38
N MET A 153 -1.92 6.58 0.77
CA MET A 153 -2.88 6.68 1.87
C MET A 153 -3.60 8.03 1.79
N VAL A 154 -4.92 7.98 1.76
CA VAL A 154 -5.78 9.16 1.82
C VAL A 154 -6.65 9.10 3.07
N PHE A 155 -7.05 10.25 3.57
CA PHE A 155 -8.01 10.38 4.65
C PHE A 155 -9.34 10.86 4.06
N ILE A 156 -10.43 10.41 4.68
CA ILE A 156 -11.78 10.89 4.36
C ILE A 156 -12.24 11.85 5.46
N ASP A 157 -13.03 12.82 5.11
CA ASP A 157 -13.71 13.70 6.05
C ASP A 157 -15.00 13.01 6.55
N ASP A 158 -14.85 12.19 7.57
CA ASP A 158 -15.90 11.36 8.16
C ASP A 158 -15.83 11.42 9.69
N PRO A 159 -16.20 12.56 10.29
CA PRO A 159 -16.08 12.78 11.74
C PRO A 159 -16.94 11.82 12.57
N GLU A 160 -17.98 11.26 12.00
CA GLU A 160 -18.89 10.31 12.67
C GLU A 160 -18.49 8.86 12.47
N ASN A 161 -17.44 8.57 11.68
CA ASN A 161 -17.00 7.24 11.29
C ASN A 161 -18.14 6.39 10.67
N ALA A 162 -18.94 7.02 9.83
CA ALA A 162 -20.12 6.41 9.22
C ALA A 162 -19.81 5.72 7.89
N VAL A 163 -18.76 6.13 7.19
CA VAL A 163 -18.42 5.64 5.85
C VAL A 163 -17.67 4.32 5.91
N ILE A 164 -16.61 4.23 6.71
CA ILE A 164 -15.82 3.00 6.85
C ILE A 164 -16.46 2.13 7.93
N PRO A 165 -17.01 0.94 7.59
CA PRO A 165 -17.70 0.10 8.55
C PRO A 165 -16.75 -0.40 9.65
N SER A 166 -17.30 -0.71 10.82
CA SER A 166 -16.54 -1.26 11.95
C SER A 166 -16.10 -2.71 11.73
N ALA A 167 -16.74 -3.42 10.80
CA ALA A 167 -16.39 -4.77 10.40
C ALA A 167 -16.80 -5.01 8.95
N ALA A 168 -16.01 -5.80 8.22
CA ALA A 168 -16.39 -6.29 6.91
C ALA A 168 -16.97 -7.70 7.02
N GLY A 169 -18.14 -7.91 6.36
CA GLY A 169 -18.55 -9.24 5.94
C GLY A 169 -17.91 -9.56 4.60
N GLY A 170 -17.40 -10.77 4.40
CA GLY A 170 -16.84 -11.18 3.12
C GLY A 170 -15.69 -12.17 3.27
N GLU A 171 -15.17 -12.61 2.13
CA GLU A 171 -14.03 -13.52 2.07
C GLU A 171 -12.79 -12.88 2.69
N VAL A 172 -12.16 -13.57 3.66
CA VAL A 172 -10.86 -13.17 4.19
C VAL A 172 -9.80 -13.51 3.15
N LEU A 173 -9.11 -12.48 2.70
CA LEU A 173 -8.06 -12.60 1.68
C LEU A 173 -6.69 -12.88 2.28
N TYR A 174 -6.42 -12.28 3.45
CA TYR A 174 -5.21 -12.47 4.25
C TYR A 174 -5.45 -12.10 5.70
N ASP A 175 -4.68 -12.72 6.60
CA ASP A 175 -4.78 -12.53 8.05
C ASP A 175 -3.46 -13.01 8.67
N PHE A 176 -2.56 -12.09 9.08
CA PHE A 176 -1.22 -12.43 9.52
C PHE A 176 -0.54 -11.34 10.35
N GLU A 177 0.51 -11.72 11.07
CA GLU A 177 1.39 -10.80 11.79
C GLU A 177 2.46 -10.20 10.88
N LEU A 178 2.72 -8.92 11.02
CA LEU A 178 3.83 -8.25 10.33
C LEU A 178 5.15 -8.53 11.03
N MET A 179 6.23 -8.62 10.24
CA MET A 179 7.56 -8.87 10.79
C MET A 179 7.99 -7.75 11.77
N LEU A 180 8.96 -8.08 12.60
CA LEU A 180 9.61 -7.15 13.54
C LEU A 180 8.62 -6.47 14.51
N GLY A 181 7.61 -7.20 14.94
CA GLY A 181 6.62 -6.67 15.88
C GLY A 181 5.74 -5.57 15.27
N GLY A 182 5.60 -5.54 13.97
CA GLY A 182 4.83 -4.52 13.24
C GLY A 182 3.34 -4.54 13.50
N GLY A 183 2.82 -5.48 14.30
CA GLY A 183 1.41 -5.68 14.58
C GLY A 183 0.74 -6.60 13.55
N HIS A 184 -0.58 -6.62 13.54
CA HIS A 184 -1.39 -7.55 12.77
C HIS A 184 -2.11 -6.86 11.62
N ILE A 185 -2.31 -7.54 10.50
CA ILE A 185 -3.07 -7.03 9.37
C ILE A 185 -4.02 -8.10 8.84
N ARG A 186 -5.26 -7.71 8.59
CA ARG A 186 -6.29 -8.53 7.99
C ARG A 186 -6.94 -7.79 6.83
N GLY A 187 -7.15 -8.48 5.71
CA GLY A 187 -7.86 -7.96 4.55
C GLY A 187 -9.05 -8.83 4.18
N SER A 188 -10.19 -8.21 3.92
CA SER A 188 -11.41 -8.88 3.49
C SER A 188 -11.92 -8.30 2.19
N ARG A 189 -12.44 -9.16 1.31
CA ARG A 189 -12.99 -8.77 0.02
C ARG A 189 -14.36 -8.10 0.18
N VAL A 190 -14.56 -6.97 -0.50
CA VAL A 190 -15.85 -6.29 -0.58
C VAL A 190 -16.23 -6.09 -2.05
N THR A 191 -17.37 -6.66 -2.43
CA THR A 191 -17.90 -6.65 -3.82
C THR A 191 -19.41 -6.43 -3.84
N GLY A 192 -19.98 -6.30 -5.05
CA GLY A 192 -21.42 -6.22 -5.28
C GLY A 192 -22.06 -5.04 -4.56
N GLU A 193 -23.26 -5.23 -4.01
CA GLU A 193 -24.00 -4.18 -3.34
C GLU A 193 -23.25 -3.50 -2.18
N ALA A 194 -22.39 -4.22 -1.47
CA ALA A 194 -21.59 -3.63 -0.40
C ALA A 194 -20.55 -2.64 -0.96
N ALA A 195 -19.89 -2.98 -2.06
CA ALA A 195 -18.97 -2.09 -2.75
C ALA A 195 -19.70 -0.87 -3.34
N GLU A 196 -20.87 -1.06 -3.91
CA GLU A 196 -21.72 0.03 -4.44
C GLU A 196 -22.13 1.02 -3.34
N ARG A 197 -22.55 0.52 -2.18
CA ARG A 197 -22.89 1.38 -1.02
C ARG A 197 -21.69 2.20 -0.54
N LEU A 198 -20.50 1.60 -0.47
CA LEU A 198 -19.29 2.30 -0.07
C LEU A 198 -18.90 3.36 -1.09
N THR A 199 -18.96 3.05 -2.39
CA THR A 199 -18.70 4.02 -3.45
C THR A 199 -19.65 5.22 -3.34
N ALA A 200 -20.93 4.98 -3.15
CA ALA A 200 -21.92 6.04 -3.00
C ALA A 200 -21.69 6.89 -1.72
N ALA A 201 -21.32 6.25 -0.61
CA ALA A 201 -21.03 6.96 0.63
C ALA A 201 -19.78 7.85 0.55
N LEU A 202 -18.78 7.45 -0.25
CA LEU A 202 -17.57 8.23 -0.49
C LEU A 202 -17.77 9.40 -1.48
N GLU A 203 -18.89 9.43 -2.18
CA GLU A 203 -19.26 10.51 -3.11
C GLU A 203 -20.22 11.54 -2.47
N ALA A 204 -20.80 11.24 -1.32
CA ALA A 204 -21.76 12.10 -0.62
C ALA A 204 -21.08 13.19 0.20
#